data_e17ab9c29b59717d84ac7886dea46055
#
_entry.id   e17ab9c29b59717d84ac7886dea46055
#
_cell.length_a   1.000
_cell.length_b   1.000
_cell.length_c   1.000
_cell.angle_alpha   90.00
_cell.angle_beta   90.00
_cell.angle_gamma   90.00
#
_symmetry.space_group_name_H-M   'P 1'
#
loop_
_entity.id
_entity.type
_entity.pdbx_description
1 polymer ?
#
loop_
_entity_poly.entity_id
_entity_poly.type
_entity_poly.pdbx_seq_one_letter_code
_entity_poly.pdbx_strand_id
1 'polypeptide(L)'
;MTPFLVAVMGVPAPTAVGTDLTFATLTKLTGSFQHFRQRSVNLEIAVFLGMGSIPAGLLGVGTLEWIKGSFDPARVESIMITIIAATLVLVGVSLIYRDYFMPKRREGPKPGKWTGKGRMSRRRRAYTVVFGALGGYLVGLTSIGSGSVMAVILLLLYPIAPAVIVGTDITHAMVLSFVVGIAHMTQGNVDFALAGTLLLGSIPGVLVGSRLAPWIPGKPLKLLLAIMLIFVGARLLLAG
;
A
#
# COMPACT_ATOMS: atom_id res chain seq x y z
N MET A 1 5.52 0.93 6.71
CA MET A 1 6.21 1.34 7.96
C MET A 1 5.39 1.06 9.21
N THR A 2 4.06 1.14 9.17
CA THR A 2 3.15 0.91 10.31
C THR A 2 3.52 -0.28 11.22
N PRO A 3 3.79 -1.50 10.70
CA PRO A 3 4.11 -2.63 11.58
C PRO A 3 5.40 -2.44 12.38
N PHE A 4 6.38 -1.75 11.80
CA PHE A 4 7.64 -1.43 12.47
C PHE A 4 7.41 -0.40 13.58
N LEU A 5 6.62 0.64 13.31
CA LEU A 5 6.29 1.67 14.30
C LEU A 5 5.56 1.08 15.51
N VAL A 6 4.60 0.18 15.26
CA VAL A 6 3.83 -0.48 16.33
C VAL A 6 4.69 -1.53 17.06
N ALA A 7 5.29 -2.48 16.33
CA ALA A 7 5.91 -3.66 16.94
C ALA A 7 7.31 -3.38 17.54
N VAL A 8 8.04 -2.39 17.02
CA VAL A 8 9.43 -2.12 17.43
C VAL A 8 9.55 -0.82 18.21
N MET A 9 8.84 0.22 17.76
CA MET A 9 8.93 1.54 18.40
C MET A 9 7.84 1.78 19.46
N GLY A 10 6.83 0.89 19.58
CA GLY A 10 5.75 1.03 20.54
C GLY A 10 4.84 2.24 20.30
N VAL A 11 4.80 2.74 19.05
CA VAL A 11 3.91 3.85 18.68
C VAL A 11 2.47 3.36 18.67
N PRO A 12 1.50 4.07 19.29
CA PRO A 12 0.09 3.70 19.23
C PRO A 12 -0.39 3.45 17.81
N ALA A 13 -1.14 2.38 17.57
CA ALA A 13 -1.50 1.93 16.24
C ALA A 13 -2.21 3.02 15.40
N PRO A 14 -3.17 3.81 15.90
CA PRO A 14 -3.77 4.92 15.15
C PRO A 14 -2.74 5.95 14.68
N THR A 15 -1.81 6.34 15.57
CA THR A 15 -0.75 7.31 15.27
C THR A 15 0.25 6.75 14.27
N ALA A 16 0.60 5.48 14.38
CA ALA A 16 1.49 4.80 13.44
C ALA A 16 0.90 4.78 12.02
N VAL A 17 -0.41 4.52 11.88
CA VAL A 17 -1.13 4.53 10.59
C VAL A 17 -1.12 5.91 9.95
N GLY A 18 -1.52 6.94 10.66
CA GLY A 18 -1.56 8.31 10.13
C GLY A 18 -0.18 8.85 9.75
N THR A 19 0.82 8.61 10.62
CA THR A 19 2.22 8.99 10.37
C THR A 19 2.79 8.28 9.15
N ASP A 20 2.53 6.98 9.00
CA ASP A 20 2.97 6.20 7.85
C ASP A 20 2.34 6.68 6.52
N LEU A 21 1.06 7.04 6.53
CA LEU A 21 0.39 7.59 5.34
C LEU A 21 0.98 8.94 4.92
N THR A 22 1.30 9.80 5.88
CA THR A 22 1.95 11.09 5.64
C THR A 22 3.35 10.89 5.04
N PHE A 23 4.16 10.04 5.66
CA PHE A 23 5.47 9.62 5.16
C PHE A 23 5.37 8.99 3.75
N ALA A 24 4.42 8.06 3.56
CA ALA A 24 4.21 7.38 2.29
C ALA A 24 3.82 8.33 1.15
N THR A 25 3.06 9.39 1.44
CA THR A 25 2.70 10.41 0.45
C THR A 25 3.93 11.06 -0.13
N LEU A 26 4.84 11.53 0.71
CA LEU A 26 6.06 12.24 0.29
C LEU A 26 7.02 11.31 -0.45
N THR A 27 7.19 10.08 0.03
CA THR A 27 8.06 9.10 -0.65
C THR A 27 7.51 8.65 -1.99
N LYS A 28 6.18 8.46 -2.12
CA LYS A 28 5.54 8.06 -3.37
C LYS A 28 5.43 9.21 -4.39
N LEU A 29 5.45 10.45 -3.95
CA LEU A 29 5.46 11.61 -4.83
C LEU A 29 6.66 11.57 -5.79
N THR A 30 7.85 11.30 -5.26
CA THR A 30 9.08 11.18 -6.07
C THR A 30 9.01 10.00 -7.03
N GLY A 31 8.52 8.85 -6.56
CA GLY A 31 8.32 7.66 -7.40
C GLY A 31 7.30 7.89 -8.52
N SER A 32 6.17 8.52 -8.20
CA SER A 32 5.13 8.86 -9.16
C SER A 32 5.65 9.79 -10.26
N PHE A 33 6.39 10.85 -9.88
CA PHE A 33 7.01 11.76 -10.83
C PHE A 33 7.94 11.03 -11.82
N GLN A 34 8.78 10.13 -11.31
CA GLN A 34 9.68 9.33 -12.15
C GLN A 34 8.91 8.43 -13.13
N HIS A 35 7.84 7.78 -12.68
CA HIS A 35 7.01 6.92 -13.52
C HIS A 35 6.22 7.71 -14.57
N PHE A 36 5.79 8.95 -14.28
CA PHE A 36 5.21 9.84 -15.26
C PHE A 36 6.21 10.19 -16.36
N ARG A 37 7.46 10.55 -16.01
CA ARG A 37 8.52 10.82 -17.00
C ARG A 37 8.82 9.61 -17.89
N GLN A 38 8.77 8.41 -17.32
CA GLN A 38 8.97 7.15 -18.05
C GLN A 38 7.75 6.70 -18.88
N ARG A 39 6.65 7.46 -18.84
CA ARG A 39 5.37 7.11 -19.48
C ARG A 39 4.88 5.71 -19.11
N SER A 40 5.13 5.30 -17.87
CA SER A 40 4.75 3.99 -17.31
C SER A 40 3.52 4.08 -16.39
N VAL A 41 2.68 5.10 -16.53
CA VAL A 41 1.45 5.28 -15.76
C VAL A 41 0.24 5.15 -16.68
N ASN A 42 -0.73 4.31 -16.28
CA ASN A 42 -2.03 4.25 -16.91
C ASN A 42 -3.06 5.03 -16.09
N LEU A 43 -3.34 6.25 -16.52
CA LEU A 43 -4.25 7.14 -15.81
C LEU A 43 -5.70 6.61 -15.76
N GLU A 44 -6.18 5.90 -16.79
CA GLU A 44 -7.54 5.35 -16.77
C GLU A 44 -7.69 4.33 -15.63
N ILE A 45 -6.73 3.42 -15.48
CA ILE A 45 -6.72 2.46 -14.37
C ILE A 45 -6.61 3.18 -13.03
N ALA A 46 -5.68 4.14 -12.91
CA ALA A 46 -5.47 4.90 -11.67
C ALA A 46 -6.73 5.63 -11.22
N VAL A 47 -7.46 6.25 -12.14
CA VAL A 47 -8.72 6.97 -11.86
C VAL A 47 -9.81 6.01 -11.37
N PHE A 48 -10.07 4.90 -12.09
CA PHE A 48 -11.09 3.94 -11.63
C PHE A 48 -10.73 3.27 -10.31
N LEU A 49 -9.45 3.02 -10.06
CA LEU A 49 -8.97 2.51 -8.78
C LEU A 49 -9.20 3.55 -7.67
N GLY A 50 -8.88 4.83 -7.95
CA GLY A 50 -9.11 5.96 -7.04
C GLY A 50 -10.59 6.22 -6.72
N MET A 51 -11.47 6.06 -7.72
CA MET A 51 -12.93 6.20 -7.51
C MET A 51 -13.46 5.21 -6.45
N GLY A 52 -12.89 4.02 -6.36
CA GLY A 52 -13.25 3.06 -5.31
C GLY A 52 -12.47 3.31 -4.02
N SER A 53 -11.15 3.46 -4.11
CA SER A 53 -10.27 3.44 -2.96
C SER A 53 -10.32 4.71 -2.12
N ILE A 54 -10.51 5.89 -2.71
CA ILE A 54 -10.54 7.15 -1.95
C ILE A 54 -11.76 7.22 -1.03
N PRO A 55 -13.01 7.04 -1.52
CA PRO A 55 -14.16 7.02 -0.61
C PRO A 55 -14.08 5.93 0.44
N ALA A 56 -13.64 4.73 0.05
CA ALA A 56 -13.51 3.62 0.99
C ALA A 56 -12.36 3.84 2.00
N GLY A 57 -11.27 4.48 1.61
CA GLY A 57 -10.21 4.88 2.52
C GLY A 57 -10.67 5.89 3.57
N LEU A 58 -11.46 6.89 3.16
CA LEU A 58 -12.09 7.83 4.09
C LEU A 58 -13.09 7.14 5.03
N LEU A 59 -13.85 6.14 4.54
CA LEU A 59 -14.68 5.29 5.40
C LEU A 59 -13.83 4.49 6.39
N GLY A 60 -12.64 4.01 6.00
CA GLY A 60 -11.69 3.37 6.90
C GLY A 60 -11.24 4.28 8.04
N VAL A 61 -10.91 5.56 7.73
CA VAL A 61 -10.61 6.58 8.75
C VAL A 61 -11.81 6.81 9.66
N GLY A 62 -13.00 6.97 9.10
CA GLY A 62 -14.24 7.12 9.87
C GLY A 62 -14.53 5.92 10.79
N THR A 63 -14.23 4.69 10.31
CA THR A 63 -14.35 3.48 11.14
C THR A 63 -13.37 3.52 12.31
N LEU A 64 -12.12 3.95 12.08
CA LEU A 64 -11.14 4.10 13.16
C LEU A 64 -11.62 5.11 14.21
N GLU A 65 -12.16 6.25 13.78
CA GLU A 65 -12.68 7.27 14.71
C GLU A 65 -13.91 6.76 15.48
N TRP A 66 -14.78 6.01 14.81
CA TRP A 66 -15.88 5.35 15.50
C TRP A 66 -15.40 4.35 16.57
N ILE A 67 -14.37 3.56 16.26
CA ILE A 67 -13.74 2.64 17.22
C ILE A 67 -13.16 3.43 18.41
N LYS A 68 -12.43 4.52 18.13
CA LYS A 68 -11.86 5.40 19.19
C LYS A 68 -12.93 6.04 20.08
N GLY A 69 -14.07 6.40 19.53
CA GLY A 69 -15.19 6.95 20.27
C GLY A 69 -16.04 5.92 21.04
N SER A 70 -15.94 4.64 20.65
CA SER A 70 -16.80 3.58 21.21
C SER A 70 -16.10 2.70 22.25
N PHE A 71 -14.78 2.67 22.29
CA PHE A 71 -13.98 1.79 23.13
C PHE A 71 -12.91 2.55 23.90
N ASP A 72 -12.45 2.00 25.01
CA ASP A 72 -11.30 2.50 25.75
C ASP A 72 -10.00 2.38 24.95
N PRO A 73 -8.95 3.19 25.25
CA PRO A 73 -7.72 3.22 24.48
C PRO A 73 -7.02 1.86 24.35
N ALA A 74 -7.05 1.03 25.38
CA ALA A 74 -6.39 -0.29 25.36
C ALA A 74 -7.11 -1.23 24.38
N ARG A 75 -8.44 -1.16 24.34
CA ARG A 75 -9.24 -1.97 23.41
C ARG A 75 -9.13 -1.48 21.96
N VAL A 76 -9.04 -0.15 21.75
CA VAL A 76 -8.74 0.43 20.44
C VAL A 76 -7.41 -0.10 19.92
N GLU A 77 -6.37 -0.07 20.76
CA GLU A 77 -5.04 -0.58 20.40
C GLU A 77 -5.07 -2.05 20.03
N SER A 78 -5.72 -2.91 20.84
CA SER A 78 -5.86 -4.34 20.59
C SER A 78 -6.61 -4.62 19.26
N ILE A 79 -7.72 -3.94 19.01
CA ILE A 79 -8.47 -4.06 17.74
C ILE A 79 -7.59 -3.67 16.56
N MET A 80 -6.89 -2.53 16.65
CA MET A 80 -6.05 -2.05 15.56
C MET A 80 -4.87 -2.96 15.31
N ILE A 81 -4.19 -3.46 16.34
CA ILE A 81 -3.11 -4.44 16.22
C ILE A 81 -3.61 -5.70 15.52
N THR A 82 -4.79 -6.21 15.89
CA THR A 82 -5.40 -7.39 15.26
C THR A 82 -5.67 -7.16 13.77
N ILE A 83 -6.25 -6.02 13.39
CA ILE A 83 -6.54 -5.69 11.98
C ILE A 83 -5.23 -5.54 11.19
N ILE A 84 -4.24 -4.84 11.75
CA ILE A 84 -2.91 -4.68 11.15
C ILE A 84 -2.25 -6.04 10.94
N ALA A 85 -2.23 -6.88 11.96
CA ALA A 85 -1.63 -8.20 11.92
C ALA A 85 -2.31 -9.12 10.90
N ALA A 86 -3.65 -9.17 10.88
CA ALA A 86 -4.41 -9.92 9.89
C ALA A 86 -4.10 -9.44 8.46
N THR A 87 -4.01 -8.13 8.26
CA THR A 87 -3.66 -7.53 6.97
C THR A 87 -2.24 -7.92 6.54
N LEU A 88 -1.27 -7.93 7.45
CA LEU A 88 0.11 -8.35 7.17
C LEU A 88 0.18 -9.81 6.73
N VAL A 89 -0.50 -10.70 7.45
CA VAL A 89 -0.56 -12.13 7.09
C VAL A 89 -1.20 -12.30 5.72
N LEU A 90 -2.32 -11.62 5.46
CA LEU A 90 -3.00 -11.66 4.16
C LEU A 90 -2.07 -11.20 3.03
N VAL A 91 -1.34 -10.09 3.22
CA VAL A 91 -0.38 -9.56 2.24
C VAL A 91 0.77 -10.55 2.04
N GLY A 92 1.37 -11.06 3.10
CA GLY A 92 2.46 -12.04 3.03
C GLY A 92 2.05 -13.31 2.29
N VAL A 93 0.89 -13.87 2.63
CA VAL A 93 0.32 -15.05 1.95
C VAL A 93 0.04 -14.75 0.47
N SER A 94 -0.52 -13.57 0.16
CA SER A 94 -0.81 -13.18 -1.23
C SER A 94 0.45 -13.06 -2.09
N LEU A 95 1.56 -12.59 -1.51
CA LEU A 95 2.86 -12.51 -2.20
C LEU A 95 3.43 -13.91 -2.50
N ILE A 96 3.36 -14.84 -1.54
CA ILE A 96 3.78 -16.24 -1.73
C ILE A 96 2.91 -16.90 -2.80
N TYR A 97 1.59 -16.80 -2.65
CA TYR A 97 0.65 -17.39 -3.60
C TYR A 97 0.90 -16.93 -5.04
N ARG A 98 1.12 -15.62 -5.22
CA ARG A 98 1.43 -15.05 -6.54
C ARG A 98 2.72 -15.61 -7.14
N ASP A 99 3.80 -15.70 -6.38
CA ASP A 99 5.12 -16.05 -6.94
C ASP A 99 5.30 -17.56 -7.15
N TYR A 100 4.56 -18.41 -6.39
CA TYR A 100 4.67 -19.87 -6.47
C TYR A 100 3.54 -20.55 -7.25
N PHE A 101 2.31 -20.04 -7.17
CA PHE A 101 1.15 -20.70 -7.74
C PHE A 101 0.62 -20.04 -9.02
N MET A 102 1.00 -18.78 -9.29
CA MET A 102 0.58 -18.16 -10.54
C MET A 102 1.56 -18.46 -11.66
N PRO A 103 1.07 -18.91 -12.86
CA PRO A 103 1.91 -19.09 -14.02
C PRO A 103 2.58 -17.77 -14.38
N LYS A 104 3.89 -17.82 -14.67
CA LYS A 104 4.62 -16.65 -15.19
C LYS A 104 3.90 -16.15 -16.44
N ARG A 105 3.19 -15.05 -16.31
CA ARG A 105 2.56 -14.40 -17.46
C ARG A 105 3.65 -14.00 -18.46
N ARG A 106 3.42 -14.31 -19.74
CA ARG A 106 4.25 -13.81 -20.84
C ARG A 106 4.36 -12.30 -20.69
N GLU A 107 5.57 -11.76 -20.89
CA GLU A 107 5.82 -10.33 -20.85
C GLU A 107 4.79 -9.60 -21.71
N GLY A 108 4.02 -8.71 -21.10
CA GLY A 108 3.11 -7.84 -21.83
C GLY A 108 3.89 -6.88 -22.75
N PRO A 109 3.21 -6.11 -23.60
CA PRO A 109 3.87 -5.17 -24.50
C PRO A 109 4.83 -4.25 -23.75
N LYS A 110 6.01 -4.00 -24.34
CA LYS A 110 7.04 -3.13 -23.75
C LYS A 110 6.49 -1.75 -23.38
N PRO A 111 7.01 -1.10 -22.32
CA PRO A 111 6.65 0.26 -21.96
C PRO A 111 6.74 1.16 -23.21
N GLY A 112 5.75 2.01 -23.43
CA GLY A 112 5.66 2.89 -24.60
C GLY A 112 4.92 2.32 -25.84
N LYS A 113 4.69 1.00 -25.94
CA LYS A 113 3.85 0.40 -26.98
C LYS A 113 2.42 0.10 -26.57
N TRP A 114 2.10 0.23 -25.29
CA TRP A 114 0.73 0.07 -24.83
C TRP A 114 -0.03 1.38 -25.04
N THR A 115 -0.47 1.59 -26.26
CA THR A 115 -1.44 2.62 -26.59
C THR A 115 -2.79 2.11 -26.09
N GLY A 116 -3.24 2.55 -24.93
CA GLY A 116 -4.54 2.21 -24.34
C GLY A 116 -5.75 2.66 -25.18
N LYS A 117 -5.71 2.40 -26.48
CA LYS A 117 -6.77 2.70 -27.45
C LYS A 117 -7.99 1.78 -27.34
N GLY A 118 -7.96 0.78 -26.45
CA GLY A 118 -9.14 0.00 -26.10
C GLY A 118 -9.74 0.54 -24.81
N ARG A 119 -10.88 1.22 -24.90
CA ARG A 119 -11.70 1.57 -23.73
C ARG A 119 -11.84 0.34 -22.83
N MET A 120 -11.54 0.49 -21.53
CA MET A 120 -11.79 -0.57 -20.56
C MET A 120 -13.22 -1.06 -20.65
N SER A 121 -13.43 -2.38 -20.66
CA SER A 121 -14.79 -2.94 -20.62
C SER A 121 -15.48 -2.52 -19.31
N ARG A 122 -16.79 -2.34 -19.34
CA ARG A 122 -17.59 -1.97 -18.15
C ARG A 122 -17.33 -2.92 -16.97
N ARG A 123 -17.20 -4.22 -17.24
CA ARG A 123 -16.88 -5.23 -16.20
C ARG A 123 -15.50 -4.97 -15.54
N ARG A 124 -14.46 -4.67 -16.33
CA ARG A 124 -13.12 -4.40 -15.77
C ARG A 124 -13.13 -3.12 -14.94
N ARG A 125 -13.83 -2.08 -15.36
CA ARG A 125 -14.02 -0.84 -14.57
C ARG A 125 -14.68 -1.15 -13.24
N ALA A 126 -15.78 -1.91 -13.24
CA ALA A 126 -16.48 -2.29 -12.01
C ALA A 126 -15.57 -3.08 -11.06
N TYR A 127 -14.85 -4.10 -11.55
CA TYR A 127 -13.88 -4.84 -10.72
C TYR A 127 -12.78 -3.94 -10.18
N THR A 128 -12.25 -3.01 -10.98
CA THR A 128 -11.21 -2.08 -10.52
C THR A 128 -11.72 -1.18 -9.40
N VAL A 129 -12.94 -0.66 -9.51
CA VAL A 129 -13.58 0.14 -8.46
C VAL A 129 -13.80 -0.68 -7.20
N VAL A 130 -14.35 -1.91 -7.32
CA VAL A 130 -14.64 -2.78 -6.17
C VAL A 130 -13.35 -3.18 -5.44
N PHE A 131 -12.34 -3.64 -6.18
CA PHE A 131 -11.05 -4.00 -5.56
C PHE A 131 -10.31 -2.76 -5.05
N GLY A 132 -10.47 -1.61 -5.73
CA GLY A 132 -10.02 -0.33 -5.22
C GLY A 132 -10.65 0.01 -3.88
N ALA A 133 -11.97 -0.17 -3.75
CA ALA A 133 -12.68 0.08 -2.51
C ALA A 133 -12.21 -0.83 -1.37
N LEU A 134 -12.08 -2.13 -1.62
CA LEU A 134 -11.58 -3.08 -0.61
C LEU A 134 -10.18 -2.71 -0.13
N GLY A 135 -9.26 -2.45 -1.05
CA GLY A 135 -7.90 -2.08 -0.70
C GLY A 135 -7.81 -0.68 -0.08
N GLY A 136 -8.60 0.28 -0.56
CA GLY A 136 -8.66 1.62 0.01
C GLY A 136 -9.14 1.63 1.45
N TYR A 137 -10.17 0.84 1.76
CA TYR A 137 -10.66 0.68 3.12
C TYR A 137 -9.59 0.13 4.07
N LEU A 138 -8.88 -0.94 3.63
CA LEU A 138 -7.75 -1.49 4.40
C LEU A 138 -6.62 -0.47 4.57
N VAL A 139 -6.29 0.30 3.54
CA VAL A 139 -5.27 1.36 3.62
C VAL A 139 -5.70 2.45 4.60
N GLY A 140 -6.96 2.85 4.59
CA GLY A 140 -7.52 3.82 5.54
C GLY A 140 -7.41 3.38 6.98
N LEU A 141 -7.62 2.09 7.26
CA LEU A 141 -7.52 1.53 8.61
C LEU A 141 -6.08 1.22 9.04
N THR A 142 -5.20 0.79 8.12
CA THR A 142 -3.93 0.15 8.50
C THR A 142 -2.71 0.75 7.83
N SER A 143 -2.89 1.65 6.88
CA SER A 143 -1.84 2.11 5.93
C SER A 143 -1.20 0.98 5.09
N ILE A 144 -1.56 -0.28 5.31
CA ILE A 144 -0.97 -1.45 4.68
C ILE A 144 -1.77 -1.82 3.43
N GLY A 145 -1.08 -2.21 2.36
CA GLY A 145 -1.72 -2.75 1.15
C GLY A 145 -1.72 -1.82 -0.05
N SER A 146 -1.34 -0.55 0.10
CA SER A 146 -1.30 0.42 -1.01
C SER A 146 -0.22 0.14 -2.08
N GLY A 147 0.51 -0.94 -2.00
CA GLY A 147 1.55 -1.27 -2.99
C GLY A 147 1.53 -2.75 -3.36
N SER A 148 1.52 -3.65 -2.38
CA SER A 148 1.63 -5.09 -2.65
C SER A 148 0.30 -5.72 -3.06
N VAL A 149 -0.79 -5.44 -2.34
CA VAL A 149 -2.12 -6.01 -2.64
C VAL A 149 -2.66 -5.42 -3.94
N MET A 150 -2.57 -4.10 -4.10
CA MET A 150 -3.03 -3.43 -5.33
C MET A 150 -2.26 -3.87 -6.55
N ALA A 151 -0.93 -4.00 -6.46
CA ALA A 151 -0.11 -4.51 -7.57
C ALA A 151 -0.52 -5.94 -7.97
N VAL A 152 -0.84 -6.82 -7.01
CA VAL A 152 -1.34 -8.18 -7.30
C VAL A 152 -2.69 -8.12 -8.00
N ILE A 153 -3.62 -7.31 -7.51
CA ILE A 153 -4.94 -7.13 -8.11
C ILE A 153 -4.81 -6.62 -9.55
N LEU A 154 -3.98 -5.60 -9.77
CA LEU A 154 -3.73 -5.06 -11.10
C LEU A 154 -3.08 -6.09 -12.04
N LEU A 155 -2.14 -6.89 -11.53
CA LEU A 155 -1.53 -7.99 -12.29
C LEU A 155 -2.56 -9.03 -12.72
N LEU A 156 -3.56 -9.31 -11.89
CA LEU A 156 -4.63 -10.25 -12.21
C LEU A 156 -5.62 -9.70 -13.24
N LEU A 157 -6.00 -8.45 -13.08
CA LEU A 157 -7.03 -7.81 -13.91
C LEU A 157 -6.50 -7.38 -15.28
N TYR A 158 -5.20 -7.02 -15.37
CA TYR A 158 -4.65 -6.36 -16.55
C TYR A 158 -3.44 -7.08 -17.14
N PRO A 159 -3.50 -7.48 -18.44
CA PRO A 159 -2.37 -8.07 -19.15
C PRO A 159 -1.44 -6.97 -19.70
N ILE A 160 -0.89 -6.13 -18.82
CA ILE A 160 0.01 -5.03 -19.16
C ILE A 160 1.41 -5.27 -18.58
N ALA A 161 2.40 -4.52 -19.08
CA ALA A 161 3.77 -4.63 -18.60
C ALA A 161 3.89 -4.36 -17.10
N PRO A 162 4.69 -5.14 -16.35
CA PRO A 162 4.88 -4.93 -14.92
C PRO A 162 5.29 -3.51 -14.54
N ALA A 163 6.10 -2.85 -15.36
CA ALA A 163 6.50 -1.45 -15.13
C ALA A 163 5.30 -0.49 -15.17
N VAL A 164 4.30 -0.75 -16.03
CA VAL A 164 3.07 0.07 -16.09
C VAL A 164 2.17 -0.22 -14.89
N ILE A 165 2.13 -1.46 -14.41
CA ILE A 165 1.40 -1.80 -13.19
C ILE A 165 1.99 -1.06 -12.00
N VAL A 166 3.31 -1.14 -11.82
CA VAL A 166 4.02 -0.49 -10.70
C VAL A 166 3.86 1.04 -10.77
N GLY A 167 4.04 1.64 -11.95
CA GLY A 167 3.89 3.09 -12.10
C GLY A 167 2.46 3.56 -11.83
N THR A 168 1.46 2.79 -12.28
CA THR A 168 0.04 3.08 -12.03
C THR A 168 -0.31 2.95 -10.55
N ASP A 169 0.18 1.88 -9.91
CA ASP A 169 -0.04 1.63 -8.49
C ASP A 169 0.60 2.70 -7.60
N ILE A 170 1.87 3.04 -7.84
CA ILE A 170 2.57 4.10 -7.08
C ILE A 170 1.85 5.45 -7.21
N THR A 171 1.41 5.79 -8.43
CA THR A 171 0.70 7.05 -8.68
C THR A 171 -0.67 7.07 -7.98
N HIS A 172 -1.43 5.99 -8.09
CA HIS A 172 -2.69 5.84 -7.36
C HIS A 172 -2.48 5.89 -5.85
N ALA A 173 -1.51 5.12 -5.34
CA ALA A 173 -1.21 5.04 -3.91
C ALA A 173 -0.71 6.38 -3.34
N MET A 174 -0.02 7.20 -4.13
CA MET A 174 0.36 8.57 -3.74
C MET A 174 -0.89 9.42 -3.49
N VAL A 175 -1.85 9.44 -4.43
CA VAL A 175 -3.10 10.21 -4.28
C VAL A 175 -3.94 9.68 -3.12
N LEU A 176 -4.07 8.36 -3.00
CA LEU A 176 -4.81 7.73 -1.89
C LEU A 176 -4.19 8.09 -0.54
N SER A 177 -2.87 7.91 -0.38
CA SER A 177 -2.16 8.22 0.86
C SER A 177 -2.25 9.70 1.21
N PHE A 178 -2.22 10.59 0.22
CA PHE A 178 -2.40 12.04 0.43
C PHE A 178 -3.77 12.35 1.00
N VAL A 179 -4.86 11.90 0.36
CA VAL A 179 -6.23 12.20 0.80
C VAL A 179 -6.52 11.58 2.16
N VAL A 180 -6.18 10.30 2.33
CA VAL A 180 -6.42 9.57 3.59
C VAL A 180 -5.49 10.07 4.70
N GLY A 181 -4.24 10.44 4.36
CA GLY A 181 -3.29 11.06 5.29
C GLY A 181 -3.81 12.38 5.83
N ILE A 182 -4.38 13.25 4.99
CA ILE A 182 -5.03 14.49 5.46
C ILE A 182 -6.18 14.17 6.41
N ALA A 183 -7.01 13.17 6.11
CA ALA A 183 -8.08 12.77 7.00
C ALA A 183 -7.54 12.30 8.37
N HIS A 184 -6.45 11.53 8.42
CA HIS A 184 -5.78 11.17 9.68
C HIS A 184 -5.18 12.38 10.39
N MET A 185 -4.65 13.37 9.66
CA MET A 185 -4.15 14.62 10.25
C MET A 185 -5.26 15.40 10.97
N THR A 186 -6.43 15.52 10.35
CA THR A 186 -7.57 16.21 10.97
C THR A 186 -8.09 15.52 12.22
N GLN A 187 -7.83 14.22 12.35
CA GLN A 187 -8.20 13.40 13.51
C GLN A 187 -7.10 13.34 14.59
N GLY A 188 -6.00 14.06 14.41
CA GLY A 188 -4.88 14.06 15.36
C GLY A 188 -4.06 12.75 15.38
N ASN A 189 -4.17 11.92 14.35
CA ASN A 189 -3.50 10.63 14.26
C ASN A 189 -2.11 10.72 13.60
N VAL A 190 -1.46 11.89 13.58
CA VAL A 190 -0.16 12.07 12.91
C VAL A 190 0.85 12.68 13.85
N ASP A 191 1.99 12.01 14.01
CA ASP A 191 3.18 12.54 14.62
C ASP A 191 4.11 13.10 13.53
N PHE A 192 4.11 14.44 13.41
CA PHE A 192 4.93 15.12 12.38
C PHE A 192 6.42 15.04 12.65
N ALA A 193 6.84 15.00 13.94
CA ALA A 193 8.25 14.88 14.30
C ALA A 193 8.77 13.50 13.91
N LEU A 194 8.00 12.47 14.19
CA LEU A 194 8.29 11.09 13.77
C LEU A 194 8.28 10.97 12.24
N ALA A 195 7.29 11.53 11.54
CA ALA A 195 7.25 11.53 10.08
C ALA A 195 8.49 12.20 9.47
N GLY A 196 8.92 13.32 10.04
CA GLY A 196 10.13 14.06 9.62
C GLY A 196 11.40 13.23 9.82
N THR A 197 11.58 12.60 10.96
CA THR A 197 12.75 11.74 11.24
C THR A 197 12.80 10.53 10.32
N LEU A 198 11.64 9.91 10.04
CA LEU A 198 11.53 8.81 9.09
C LEU A 198 11.92 9.25 7.67
N LEU A 199 11.52 10.45 7.25
CA LEU A 199 11.90 11.00 5.94
C LEU A 199 13.41 11.21 5.84
N LEU A 200 14.05 11.77 6.86
CA LEU A 200 15.49 11.96 6.90
C LEU A 200 16.25 10.63 6.79
N GLY A 201 15.77 9.58 7.46
CA GLY A 201 16.36 8.25 7.37
C GLY A 201 16.09 7.54 6.04
N SER A 202 14.91 7.75 5.45
CA SER A 202 14.52 7.05 4.22
C SER A 202 15.26 7.56 2.98
N ILE A 203 15.59 8.84 2.89
CA ILE A 203 16.30 9.40 1.73
C ILE A 203 17.63 8.67 1.48
N PRO A 204 18.57 8.62 2.44
CA PRO A 204 19.80 7.84 2.25
C PRO A 204 19.53 6.34 2.09
N GLY A 205 18.55 5.79 2.81
CA GLY A 205 18.15 4.38 2.69
C GLY A 205 17.68 4.01 1.29
N VAL A 206 16.87 4.85 0.66
CA VAL A 206 16.40 4.65 -0.72
C VAL A 206 17.55 4.79 -1.72
N LEU A 207 18.46 5.75 -1.53
CA LEU A 207 19.62 5.93 -2.40
C LEU A 207 20.55 4.71 -2.37
N VAL A 208 20.85 4.19 -1.18
CA VAL A 208 21.65 2.99 -1.02
C VAL A 208 20.90 1.75 -1.51
N GLY A 209 19.66 1.58 -1.10
CA GLY A 209 18.82 0.43 -1.47
C GLY A 209 18.60 0.34 -2.99
N SER A 210 18.38 1.45 -3.67
CA SER A 210 18.19 1.48 -5.13
C SER A 210 19.45 1.08 -5.91
N ARG A 211 20.63 1.38 -5.36
CA ARG A 211 21.92 0.95 -5.95
C ARG A 211 22.21 -0.52 -5.70
N LEU A 212 21.77 -1.07 -4.57
CA LEU A 212 21.96 -2.49 -4.23
C LEU A 212 20.90 -3.41 -4.86
N ALA A 213 19.69 -2.89 -5.11
CA ALA A 213 18.55 -3.66 -5.63
C ALA A 213 18.86 -4.46 -6.92
N PRO A 214 19.61 -3.96 -7.92
CA PRO A 214 19.95 -4.73 -9.11
C PRO A 214 20.83 -5.96 -8.83
N TRP A 215 21.55 -5.97 -7.70
CA TRP A 215 22.47 -7.05 -7.31
C TRP A 215 21.76 -8.18 -6.56
N ILE A 216 20.57 -7.92 -6.07
CA ILE A 216 19.81 -8.89 -5.27
C ILE A 216 18.80 -9.61 -6.17
N PRO A 217 18.84 -10.95 -6.25
CA PRO A 217 17.85 -11.71 -7.00
C PRO A 217 16.43 -11.43 -6.48
N GLY A 218 15.51 -11.06 -7.37
CA GLY A 218 14.18 -10.62 -6.97
C GLY A 218 13.32 -11.68 -6.26
N LYS A 219 13.52 -12.99 -6.57
CA LYS A 219 12.76 -14.09 -5.95
C LYS A 219 13.05 -14.26 -4.46
N PRO A 220 14.32 -14.44 -4.01
CA PRO A 220 14.61 -14.59 -2.58
C PRO A 220 14.27 -13.34 -1.78
N LEU A 221 14.42 -12.13 -2.35
CA LEU A 221 14.02 -10.90 -1.69
C LEU A 221 12.52 -10.84 -1.40
N LYS A 222 11.69 -11.22 -2.36
CA LYS A 222 10.22 -11.25 -2.17
C LYS A 222 9.81 -12.32 -1.16
N LEU A 223 10.43 -13.48 -1.19
CA LEU A 223 10.16 -14.55 -0.22
C LEU A 223 10.54 -14.09 1.19
N LEU A 224 11.70 -13.49 1.34
CA LEU A 224 12.14 -12.92 2.63
C LEU A 224 11.14 -11.88 3.15
N LEU A 225 10.72 -10.95 2.30
CA LEU A 225 9.71 -9.95 2.67
C LEU A 225 8.37 -10.60 3.06
N ALA A 226 7.90 -11.59 2.33
CA ALA A 226 6.66 -12.28 2.65
C ALA A 226 6.75 -13.03 3.99
N ILE A 227 7.86 -13.72 4.25
CA ILE A 227 8.10 -14.41 5.52
C ILE A 227 8.17 -13.39 6.68
N MET A 228 8.87 -12.27 6.50
CA MET A 228 8.92 -11.21 7.52
C MET A 228 7.54 -10.64 7.83
N LEU A 229 6.72 -10.38 6.80
CA LEU A 229 5.36 -9.88 7.00
C LEU A 229 4.48 -10.87 7.76
N ILE A 230 4.54 -12.14 7.41
CA ILE A 230 3.80 -13.21 8.12
C ILE A 230 4.30 -13.34 9.55
N PHE A 231 5.61 -13.34 9.75
CA PHE A 231 6.22 -13.47 11.08
C PHE A 231 5.82 -12.30 12.00
N VAL A 232 5.94 -11.06 11.51
CA VAL A 232 5.55 -9.86 12.28
C VAL A 232 4.05 -9.85 12.54
N GLY A 233 3.24 -10.20 11.54
CA GLY A 233 1.79 -10.30 11.71
C GLY A 233 1.40 -11.37 12.73
N ALA A 234 1.99 -12.56 12.65
CA ALA A 234 1.74 -13.63 13.61
C ALA A 234 2.18 -13.24 15.03
N ARG A 235 3.34 -12.61 15.17
CA ARG A 235 3.82 -12.13 16.47
C ARG A 235 2.91 -11.07 17.08
N LEU A 236 2.40 -10.14 16.28
CA LEU A 236 1.44 -9.14 16.74
C LEU A 236 0.13 -9.77 17.20
N LEU A 237 -0.36 -10.83 16.53
CA LEU A 237 -1.56 -11.57 16.94
C LEU A 237 -1.37 -12.34 18.24
N LEU A 238 -0.15 -12.79 18.54
CA LEU A 238 0.16 -13.54 19.76
C LEU A 238 0.50 -12.64 20.95
N ALA A 239 0.85 -11.38 20.70
CA ALA A 239 1.25 -10.42 21.72
C ALA A 239 0.13 -9.46 22.14
N GLY A 240 -0.96 -9.36 21.37
CA GLY A 240 -2.16 -8.56 21.66
C GLY A 240 -3.28 -9.44 22.13
#